data_22ff74a8fea73dc234d47db26045dcd4
#
_entry.id   22ff74a8fea73dc234d47db26045dcd4
#
_cell.length_a   1.000
_cell.length_b   1.000
_cell.length_c   1.000
_cell.angle_alpha   90.00
_cell.angle_beta   90.00
_cell.angle_gamma   90.00
#
_symmetry.space_group_name_H-M   'P 1'
#
loop_
_entity.id
_entity.type
_entity.pdbx_description
1 polymer ?
#
loop_
_entity_poly.entity_id
_entity_poly.type
_entity_poly.pdbx_seq_one_letter_code
_entity_poly.pdbx_strand_id
1 'polypeptide(L)'
;MTRSVCLALLLLLLPSLTLSAPAPAPAPVEARVPFAPTPFVGSDGLRHLAYELHITNYYGDTGALQPQSLQVFGDDAETPLLSLDAPALRDWVRPSPSGDGAISIAAGKRMVVFVWLSLPATGSMPHVLRHRMLLGTERHGSVELDGARVAVNAAPVMALAPPLQGGRWLAHEGPGAAQSHHWGSLVAVNGDLTIPQRFALDLVGVDERGRAVRPTTRDLQHTRHSDWVGYAAPVLAVADGIVRAVRDGQPEHPPLTAQPEPSSLTADGLFGNYVVLEISPGVFASYAHLRTGSIKVKPGQRVQRGQALAQLGQSGNSAAPHLHFQLSNKATFEGSEGIPYVFQAFDDFGPESEAQLFGQGDAWKPGVAVPRGNQLPLNDIVIAFPPR
;
A
#
# COMPACT_ATOMS: atom_id res chain seq x y z
N MET A 1 -91.55 4.73 -12.09
CA MET A 1 -90.62 3.66 -12.50
C MET A 1 -89.46 4.28 -13.22
N THR A 2 -88.39 4.57 -12.50
CA THR A 2 -87.17 5.22 -12.98
C THR A 2 -86.07 4.15 -12.96
N ARG A 3 -85.55 3.77 -14.11
CA ARG A 3 -84.40 2.85 -14.26
C ARG A 3 -83.07 3.64 -14.21
N SER A 4 -82.28 3.40 -13.17
CA SER A 4 -80.90 3.88 -13.09
C SER A 4 -80.01 2.96 -13.91
N VAL A 5 -79.27 3.56 -14.86
CA VAL A 5 -78.22 2.87 -15.62
C VAL A 5 -76.89 3.14 -14.93
N CYS A 6 -76.30 2.11 -14.35
CA CYS A 6 -74.92 2.18 -13.83
C CYS A 6 -73.91 2.02 -14.98
N LEU A 7 -73.16 3.06 -15.27
CA LEU A 7 -72.07 3.05 -16.22
C LEU A 7 -70.80 2.53 -15.49
N ALA A 8 -70.35 1.33 -15.76
CA ALA A 8 -69.07 0.78 -15.24
C ALA A 8 -67.92 1.29 -16.07
N LEU A 9 -67.09 2.11 -15.44
CA LEU A 9 -65.85 2.64 -16.05
C LEU A 9 -64.73 1.56 -15.93
N LEU A 10 -64.41 0.93 -17.04
CA LEU A 10 -63.31 -0.08 -17.13
C LEU A 10 -61.98 0.70 -17.27
N LEU A 11 -61.20 0.81 -16.17
CA LEU A 11 -59.83 1.33 -16.23
C LEU A 11 -58.94 0.26 -16.84
N LEU A 12 -58.54 0.46 -18.09
CA LEU A 12 -57.47 -0.30 -18.73
C LEU A 12 -56.10 0.13 -18.12
N LEU A 13 -55.55 -0.71 -17.23
CA LEU A 13 -54.16 -0.66 -16.81
C LEU A 13 -53.25 -1.08 -17.97
N LEU A 14 -52.70 -0.12 -18.70
CA LEU A 14 -51.62 -0.38 -19.64
C LEU A 14 -50.37 -0.70 -18.85
N PRO A 15 -49.66 -1.81 -19.09
CA PRO A 15 -48.37 -2.09 -18.48
C PRO A 15 -47.36 -1.03 -18.99
N SER A 16 -46.77 -0.30 -18.07
CA SER A 16 -45.65 0.60 -18.37
C SER A 16 -44.47 -0.25 -18.86
N LEU A 17 -44.24 -0.28 -20.16
CA LEU A 17 -42.99 -0.79 -20.73
C LEU A 17 -41.87 0.11 -20.28
N THR A 18 -41.14 -0.28 -19.25
CA THR A 18 -39.84 0.31 -18.91
C THR A 18 -38.86 -0.04 -20.04
N LEU A 19 -38.65 0.88 -20.97
CA LEU A 19 -37.52 0.76 -21.90
C LEU A 19 -36.23 0.79 -21.03
N SER A 20 -35.62 -0.38 -20.88
CA SER A 20 -34.25 -0.47 -20.35
C SER A 20 -33.33 0.30 -21.31
N ALA A 21 -32.54 1.22 -20.78
CA ALA A 21 -31.52 1.90 -21.57
C ALA A 21 -30.59 0.84 -22.20
N PRO A 22 -30.17 1.02 -23.46
CA PRO A 22 -29.25 0.09 -24.07
C PRO A 22 -27.96 0.00 -23.24
N ALA A 23 -27.37 -1.20 -23.14
CA ALA A 23 -26.11 -1.41 -22.46
C ALA A 23 -25.02 -0.52 -23.08
N PRO A 24 -24.11 0.06 -22.27
CA PRO A 24 -23.00 0.84 -22.80
C PRO A 24 -22.16 0.06 -23.82
N ALA A 25 -21.63 0.74 -24.82
CA ALA A 25 -20.73 0.10 -25.78
C ALA A 25 -19.40 -0.30 -25.07
N PRO A 26 -18.71 -1.35 -25.54
CA PRO A 26 -17.41 -1.72 -25.00
C PRO A 26 -16.38 -0.58 -25.05
N ALA A 27 -15.63 -0.39 -23.96
CA ALA A 27 -14.60 0.65 -23.90
C ALA A 27 -13.40 0.32 -24.80
N PRO A 28 -12.90 1.26 -25.63
CA PRO A 28 -11.75 1.07 -26.50
C PRO A 28 -10.42 1.24 -25.73
N VAL A 29 -10.23 0.46 -24.68
CA VAL A 29 -9.05 0.50 -23.80
C VAL A 29 -8.40 -0.88 -23.70
N GLU A 30 -7.08 -0.89 -23.50
CA GLU A 30 -6.39 -2.06 -22.94
C GLU A 30 -6.40 -1.93 -21.43
N ALA A 31 -6.80 -2.99 -20.71
CA ALA A 31 -6.81 -3.00 -19.27
C ALA A 31 -6.31 -4.34 -18.71
N ARG A 32 -5.45 -4.27 -17.69
CA ARG A 32 -4.88 -5.46 -17.05
C ARG A 32 -4.45 -5.19 -15.61
N VAL A 33 -4.38 -6.27 -14.83
CA VAL A 33 -3.70 -6.32 -13.52
C VAL A 33 -2.36 -7.04 -13.74
N PRO A 34 -1.21 -6.36 -13.63
CA PRO A 34 0.09 -6.96 -13.96
C PRO A 34 0.52 -8.07 -13.01
N PHE A 35 0.16 -7.93 -11.72
CA PHE A 35 0.56 -8.85 -10.66
C PHE A 35 -0.65 -9.36 -9.91
N ALA A 36 -0.79 -10.68 -9.82
CA ALA A 36 -1.87 -11.34 -9.11
C ALA A 36 -1.84 -10.98 -7.62
N PRO A 37 -2.94 -10.43 -7.04
CA PRO A 37 -2.96 -10.07 -5.65
C PRO A 37 -2.93 -11.30 -4.74
N THR A 38 -2.17 -11.20 -3.64
CA THR A 38 -2.12 -12.21 -2.59
C THR A 38 -2.86 -11.68 -1.36
N PRO A 39 -3.84 -12.39 -0.80
CA PRO A 39 -4.59 -11.94 0.36
C PRO A 39 -3.73 -11.98 1.62
N PHE A 40 -3.86 -10.96 2.47
CA PHE A 40 -3.25 -10.89 3.78
C PHE A 40 -4.24 -10.34 4.80
N VAL A 41 -3.99 -10.56 6.10
CA VAL A 41 -4.81 -9.99 7.18
C VAL A 41 -4.13 -8.73 7.71
N GLY A 42 -4.85 -7.61 7.71
CA GLY A 42 -4.40 -6.34 8.29
C GLY A 42 -4.64 -6.26 9.80
N SER A 43 -4.03 -5.27 10.44
CA SER A 43 -4.24 -4.98 11.86
C SER A 43 -5.68 -4.59 12.22
N ASP A 44 -6.52 -4.23 11.24
CA ASP A 44 -7.96 -4.04 11.39
C ASP A 44 -8.76 -5.37 11.47
N GLY A 45 -8.10 -6.51 11.29
CA GLY A 45 -8.69 -7.84 11.32
C GLY A 45 -9.41 -8.24 10.03
N LEU A 46 -9.32 -7.43 8.97
CA LEU A 46 -9.88 -7.75 7.65
C LEU A 46 -8.83 -8.43 6.76
N ARG A 47 -9.30 -9.16 5.76
CA ARG A 47 -8.45 -9.64 4.66
C ARG A 47 -8.41 -8.62 3.54
N HIS A 48 -7.22 -8.28 3.11
CA HIS A 48 -7.00 -7.30 2.06
C HIS A 48 -6.38 -7.92 0.83
N LEU A 49 -6.77 -7.37 -0.32
CA LEU A 49 -6.09 -7.54 -1.61
C LEU A 49 -5.67 -6.15 -2.08
N ALA A 50 -4.37 -5.94 -2.24
CA ALA A 50 -3.79 -4.70 -2.73
C ALA A 50 -3.11 -4.95 -4.09
N TYR A 51 -3.57 -4.25 -5.12
CA TYR A 51 -3.07 -4.41 -6.48
C TYR A 51 -3.40 -3.19 -7.34
N GLU A 52 -2.90 -3.16 -8.57
CA GLU A 52 -3.14 -2.07 -9.51
C GLU A 52 -3.83 -2.55 -10.78
N LEU A 53 -4.84 -1.80 -11.22
CA LEU A 53 -5.48 -1.94 -12.53
C LEU A 53 -4.88 -0.89 -13.48
N HIS A 54 -4.14 -1.34 -14.50
CA HIS A 54 -3.56 -0.51 -15.54
C HIS A 54 -4.54 -0.38 -16.70
N ILE A 55 -4.84 0.85 -17.11
CA ILE A 55 -5.78 1.16 -18.19
C ILE A 55 -5.11 2.08 -19.19
N THR A 56 -5.03 1.67 -20.45
CA THR A 56 -4.42 2.45 -21.52
C THR A 56 -5.49 2.86 -22.55
N ASN A 57 -5.66 4.17 -22.72
CA ASN A 57 -6.44 4.73 -23.84
C ASN A 57 -5.55 4.75 -25.08
N TYR A 58 -5.70 3.74 -25.94
CA TYR A 58 -4.75 3.49 -27.01
C TYR A 58 -4.99 4.35 -28.26
N TYR A 59 -6.25 4.70 -28.54
CA TYR A 59 -6.66 5.34 -29.79
C TYR A 59 -6.70 6.86 -29.70
N GLY A 60 -6.07 7.54 -30.68
CA GLY A 60 -6.00 8.99 -30.71
C GLY A 60 -7.34 9.69 -30.98
N ASP A 61 -8.25 9.04 -31.70
CA ASP A 61 -9.52 9.60 -32.13
C ASP A 61 -10.66 9.40 -31.11
N THR A 62 -10.46 8.62 -30.06
CA THR A 62 -11.43 8.52 -28.95
C THR A 62 -11.47 9.77 -28.09
N GLY A 63 -10.46 10.64 -28.20
CA GLY A 63 -10.29 11.76 -27.25
C GLY A 63 -9.91 11.29 -25.85
N ALA A 64 -10.12 12.13 -24.86
CA ALA A 64 -9.90 11.77 -23.48
C ALA A 64 -11.08 10.93 -22.94
N LEU A 65 -10.76 9.90 -22.17
CA LEU A 65 -11.74 9.08 -21.46
C LEU A 65 -11.80 9.52 -19.99
N GLN A 66 -13.01 9.64 -19.45
CA GLN A 66 -13.26 10.11 -18.09
C GLN A 66 -13.81 8.97 -17.23
N PRO A 67 -13.01 8.38 -16.30
CA PRO A 67 -13.51 7.40 -15.34
C PRO A 67 -14.64 7.96 -14.50
N GLN A 68 -15.78 7.27 -14.51
CA GLN A 68 -16.99 7.63 -13.79
C GLN A 68 -17.25 6.71 -12.60
N SER A 69 -16.93 5.42 -12.75
CA SER A 69 -17.02 4.44 -11.66
C SER A 69 -16.12 3.25 -11.91
N LEU A 70 -15.72 2.58 -10.83
CA LEU A 70 -15.07 1.27 -10.85
C LEU A 70 -15.80 0.32 -9.91
N GLN A 71 -16.10 -0.87 -10.40
CA GLN A 71 -16.62 -1.97 -9.60
C GLN A 71 -15.69 -3.18 -9.72
N VAL A 72 -15.46 -3.88 -8.61
CA VAL A 72 -14.69 -5.13 -8.56
C VAL A 72 -15.60 -6.25 -8.13
N PHE A 73 -15.61 -7.34 -8.89
CA PHE A 73 -16.43 -8.53 -8.64
C PHE A 73 -15.53 -9.73 -8.35
N GLY A 74 -16.01 -10.62 -7.48
CA GLY A 74 -15.38 -11.90 -7.21
C GLY A 74 -16.03 -13.02 -8.00
N ASP A 75 -15.23 -13.85 -8.67
CA ASP A 75 -15.69 -14.98 -9.47
C ASP A 75 -16.77 -14.53 -10.50
N ASP A 76 -17.90 -15.22 -10.55
CA ASP A 76 -19.02 -14.86 -11.45
C ASP A 76 -20.19 -14.17 -10.69
N ALA A 77 -19.91 -13.60 -9.49
CA ALA A 77 -20.92 -12.86 -8.74
C ALA A 77 -21.37 -11.60 -9.48
N GLU A 78 -22.64 -11.25 -9.34
CA GLU A 78 -23.21 -10.01 -9.90
C GLU A 78 -23.14 -8.84 -8.89
N THR A 79 -22.98 -9.16 -7.60
CA THR A 79 -22.81 -8.14 -6.57
C THR A 79 -21.34 -7.77 -6.44
N PRO A 80 -20.97 -6.48 -6.59
CA PRO A 80 -19.58 -6.06 -6.48
C PRO A 80 -19.08 -6.15 -5.05
N LEU A 81 -17.81 -6.55 -4.91
CA LEU A 81 -17.06 -6.53 -3.66
C LEU A 81 -16.59 -5.11 -3.30
N LEU A 82 -16.39 -4.26 -4.32
CA LEU A 82 -15.99 -2.87 -4.18
C LEU A 82 -16.71 -2.03 -5.24
N SER A 83 -17.18 -0.85 -4.87
CA SER A 83 -17.73 0.15 -5.80
C SER A 83 -17.17 1.52 -5.45
N LEU A 84 -16.53 2.18 -6.42
CA LEU A 84 -15.98 3.51 -6.32
C LEU A 84 -16.61 4.39 -7.40
N ASP A 85 -17.10 5.56 -7.05
CA ASP A 85 -17.49 6.61 -7.98
C ASP A 85 -16.30 7.51 -8.36
N ALA A 86 -16.49 8.46 -9.27
CA ALA A 86 -15.42 9.34 -9.72
C ALA A 86 -14.76 10.14 -8.58
N PRO A 87 -15.48 10.73 -7.61
CA PRO A 87 -14.87 11.34 -6.44
C PRO A 87 -13.98 10.39 -5.64
N ALA A 88 -14.46 9.19 -5.33
CA ALA A 88 -13.72 8.19 -4.58
C ALA A 88 -12.48 7.66 -5.33
N LEU A 89 -12.53 7.61 -6.66
CA LEU A 89 -11.39 7.17 -7.49
C LEU A 89 -10.21 8.16 -7.48
N ARG A 90 -10.44 9.45 -7.20
CA ARG A 90 -9.42 10.50 -7.31
C ARG A 90 -8.13 10.20 -6.57
N ASP A 91 -8.26 9.71 -5.35
CA ASP A 91 -7.12 9.45 -4.47
C ASP A 91 -6.37 8.16 -4.85
N TRP A 92 -7.02 7.32 -5.65
CA TRP A 92 -6.53 5.99 -6.01
C TRP A 92 -5.98 5.87 -7.42
N VAL A 93 -5.74 6.99 -8.13
CA VAL A 93 -5.23 6.98 -9.51
C VAL A 93 -3.86 7.62 -9.65
N ARG A 94 -3.08 7.13 -10.62
CA ARG A 94 -1.83 7.76 -11.07
C ARG A 94 -1.80 7.87 -12.60
N PRO A 95 -1.33 8.98 -13.16
CA PRO A 95 -0.94 10.19 -12.44
C PRO A 95 -2.12 10.80 -11.68
N SER A 96 -1.82 11.45 -10.56
CA SER A 96 -2.84 12.15 -9.79
C SER A 96 -3.42 13.32 -10.59
N PRO A 97 -4.75 13.56 -10.53
CA PRO A 97 -5.34 14.72 -11.19
C PRO A 97 -4.84 16.02 -10.58
N SER A 98 -4.59 17.02 -11.43
CA SER A 98 -4.14 18.34 -10.97
C SER A 98 -5.29 19.13 -10.31
N GLY A 99 -5.07 19.66 -9.13
CA GLY A 99 -6.07 20.48 -8.40
C GLY A 99 -7.44 19.80 -8.36
N ASP A 100 -8.51 20.54 -8.64
CA ASP A 100 -9.89 20.02 -8.68
C ASP A 100 -10.29 19.41 -10.03
N GLY A 101 -9.35 19.21 -10.94
CA GLY A 101 -9.57 18.66 -12.27
C GLY A 101 -10.20 17.25 -12.24
N ALA A 102 -11.03 16.92 -13.24
CA ALA A 102 -11.60 15.59 -13.39
C ALA A 102 -10.51 14.56 -13.70
N ILE A 103 -10.72 13.31 -13.26
CA ILE A 103 -9.87 12.19 -13.66
C ILE A 103 -10.03 11.99 -15.17
N SER A 104 -8.91 11.88 -15.89
CA SER A 104 -8.92 11.74 -17.34
C SER A 104 -7.78 10.87 -17.83
N ILE A 105 -8.06 10.02 -18.83
CA ILE A 105 -7.08 9.23 -19.56
C ILE A 105 -6.97 9.80 -20.95
N ALA A 106 -6.00 10.68 -21.19
CA ALA A 106 -5.77 11.26 -22.50
C ALA A 106 -5.40 10.18 -23.53
N ALA A 107 -5.63 10.47 -24.80
CA ALA A 107 -5.27 9.58 -25.91
C ALA A 107 -3.77 9.21 -25.85
N GLY A 108 -3.44 7.95 -26.05
CA GLY A 108 -2.09 7.39 -25.95
C GLY A 108 -1.51 7.34 -24.52
N LYS A 109 -2.31 7.61 -23.48
CA LYS A 109 -1.84 7.60 -22.09
C LYS A 109 -2.39 6.42 -21.31
N ARG A 110 -1.65 6.07 -20.24
CA ARG A 110 -2.03 5.07 -19.25
C ARG A 110 -2.40 5.75 -17.94
N MET A 111 -3.44 5.24 -17.30
CA MET A 111 -3.79 5.46 -15.92
C MET A 111 -3.58 4.17 -15.14
N VAL A 112 -3.14 4.27 -13.91
CA VAL A 112 -3.04 3.18 -12.95
C VAL A 112 -4.02 3.47 -11.83
N VAL A 113 -4.94 2.53 -11.55
CA VAL A 113 -5.87 2.59 -10.42
C VAL A 113 -5.35 1.66 -9.34
N PHE A 114 -5.09 2.19 -8.16
CA PHE A 114 -4.75 1.41 -6.98
C PHE A 114 -6.04 0.83 -6.38
N VAL A 115 -6.07 -0.46 -6.17
CA VAL A 115 -7.25 -1.15 -5.64
C VAL A 115 -6.94 -1.71 -4.26
N TRP A 116 -7.64 -1.21 -3.26
CA TRP A 116 -7.65 -1.72 -1.90
C TRP A 116 -8.99 -2.40 -1.62
N LEU A 117 -9.00 -3.73 -1.68
CA LEU A 117 -10.20 -4.51 -1.44
C LEU A 117 -10.13 -5.13 -0.04
N SER A 118 -11.12 -4.81 0.80
CA SER A 118 -11.24 -5.33 2.16
C SER A 118 -12.39 -6.31 2.26
N LEU A 119 -12.14 -7.51 2.77
CA LEU A 119 -13.09 -8.59 2.92
C LEU A 119 -13.13 -9.08 4.37
N PRO A 120 -14.24 -9.63 4.86
CA PRO A 120 -14.29 -10.24 6.18
C PRO A 120 -13.19 -11.29 6.38
N ALA A 121 -12.63 -11.39 7.58
CA ALA A 121 -11.60 -12.39 7.90
C ALA A 121 -12.10 -13.82 7.71
N THR A 122 -13.41 -14.04 7.88
CA THR A 122 -14.10 -15.31 7.69
C THR A 122 -14.86 -15.35 6.35
N GLY A 123 -15.02 -16.51 5.76
CA GLY A 123 -15.68 -16.70 4.47
C GLY A 123 -14.70 -17.10 3.36
N SER A 124 -15.23 -17.41 2.19
CA SER A 124 -14.43 -17.78 1.02
C SER A 124 -13.75 -16.56 0.40
N MET A 125 -12.52 -16.74 -0.08
CA MET A 125 -11.86 -15.77 -0.95
C MET A 125 -12.31 -16.02 -2.40
N PRO A 126 -12.50 -14.99 -3.22
CA PRO A 126 -12.71 -15.18 -4.64
C PRO A 126 -11.46 -15.79 -5.28
N HIS A 127 -11.63 -16.63 -6.29
CA HIS A 127 -10.52 -17.19 -7.06
C HIS A 127 -10.07 -16.26 -8.18
N VAL A 128 -10.99 -15.45 -8.69
CA VAL A 128 -10.78 -14.52 -9.80
C VAL A 128 -11.45 -13.19 -9.46
N LEU A 129 -10.77 -12.09 -9.74
CA LEU A 129 -11.37 -10.75 -9.72
C LEU A 129 -11.68 -10.31 -11.16
N ARG A 130 -12.79 -9.61 -11.35
CA ARG A 130 -13.23 -9.00 -12.60
C ARG A 130 -13.54 -7.53 -12.34
N HIS A 131 -13.20 -6.69 -13.28
CA HIS A 131 -13.35 -5.24 -13.16
C HIS A 131 -14.37 -4.72 -14.18
N ARG A 132 -15.27 -3.86 -13.70
CA ARG A 132 -16.19 -3.10 -14.54
C ARG A 132 -15.94 -1.62 -14.27
N MET A 133 -15.67 -0.86 -15.35
CA MET A 133 -15.46 0.58 -15.26
C MET A 133 -16.29 1.29 -16.30
N LEU A 134 -17.06 2.30 -15.87
CA LEU A 134 -17.76 3.19 -16.76
C LEU A 134 -16.84 4.38 -17.09
N LEU A 135 -16.70 4.67 -18.38
CA LEU A 135 -15.84 5.72 -18.92
C LEU A 135 -16.68 6.67 -19.77
N GLY A 136 -16.69 7.95 -19.43
CA GLY A 136 -17.25 9.00 -20.28
C GLY A 136 -16.35 9.27 -21.47
N THR A 137 -16.95 9.53 -22.65
CA THR A 137 -16.25 9.95 -23.87
C THR A 137 -16.67 11.35 -24.27
N GLU A 138 -15.84 12.06 -25.01
CA GLU A 138 -16.15 13.42 -25.45
C GLU A 138 -17.31 13.47 -26.47
N ARG A 139 -17.57 12.38 -27.22
CA ARG A 139 -18.48 12.40 -28.37
C ARG A 139 -19.61 11.37 -28.31
N HIS A 140 -19.46 10.27 -27.55
CA HIS A 140 -20.33 9.11 -27.69
C HIS A 140 -21.02 8.69 -26.38
N GLY A 141 -21.11 9.58 -25.41
CA GLY A 141 -21.67 9.25 -24.09
C GLY A 141 -20.72 8.37 -23.28
N SER A 142 -21.22 7.30 -22.68
CA SER A 142 -20.42 6.41 -21.84
C SER A 142 -20.13 5.09 -22.53
N VAL A 143 -18.94 4.54 -22.29
CA VAL A 143 -18.50 3.20 -22.71
C VAL A 143 -18.09 2.40 -21.48
N GLU A 144 -18.16 1.08 -21.55
CA GLU A 144 -17.91 0.20 -20.42
C GLU A 144 -16.74 -0.73 -20.69
N LEU A 145 -15.77 -0.73 -19.77
CA LEU A 145 -14.83 -1.84 -19.59
C LEU A 145 -15.51 -2.87 -18.70
N ASP A 146 -15.70 -4.11 -19.18
CA ASP A 146 -16.07 -5.26 -18.35
C ASP A 146 -15.11 -6.42 -18.65
N GLY A 147 -14.14 -6.61 -17.77
CA GLY A 147 -13.06 -7.58 -18.01
C GLY A 147 -11.88 -7.41 -17.07
N ALA A 148 -10.67 -7.34 -17.62
CA ALA A 148 -9.41 -7.27 -16.87
C ALA A 148 -9.36 -8.30 -15.72
N ARG A 149 -9.71 -9.56 -16.04
CA ARG A 149 -9.77 -10.65 -15.06
C ARG A 149 -8.37 -10.98 -14.56
N VAL A 150 -8.25 -11.24 -13.25
CA VAL A 150 -6.99 -11.66 -12.62
C VAL A 150 -7.28 -12.74 -11.57
N ALA A 151 -6.47 -13.79 -11.57
CA ALA A 151 -6.54 -14.79 -10.52
C ALA A 151 -6.03 -14.22 -9.18
N VAL A 152 -6.68 -14.60 -8.08
CA VAL A 152 -6.18 -14.34 -6.73
C VAL A 152 -5.16 -15.40 -6.38
N ASN A 153 -3.98 -14.97 -5.92
CA ASN A 153 -2.93 -15.90 -5.54
C ASN A 153 -3.31 -16.61 -4.22
N ALA A 154 -3.39 -17.93 -4.28
CA ALA A 154 -3.75 -18.77 -3.12
C ALA A 154 -2.56 -19.11 -2.21
N ALA A 155 -1.34 -18.68 -2.54
CA ALA A 155 -0.17 -18.95 -1.71
C ALA A 155 -0.31 -18.27 -0.33
N PRO A 156 0.03 -18.97 0.76
CA PRO A 156 0.00 -18.37 2.09
C PRO A 156 1.06 -17.27 2.21
N VAL A 157 0.73 -16.18 2.89
CA VAL A 157 1.70 -15.14 3.23
C VAL A 157 2.67 -15.63 4.31
N MET A 158 3.89 -15.13 4.27
CA MET A 158 4.91 -15.49 5.27
C MET A 158 4.63 -14.80 6.60
N ALA A 159 4.68 -15.58 7.69
CA ALA A 159 4.61 -15.06 9.06
C ALA A 159 6.03 -14.83 9.59
N LEU A 160 6.40 -13.58 9.77
CA LEU A 160 7.74 -13.13 10.13
C LEU A 160 7.88 -12.89 11.64
N ALA A 161 9.07 -13.09 12.17
CA ALA A 161 9.43 -12.53 13.45
C ALA A 161 9.60 -11.01 13.34
N PRO A 162 9.55 -10.26 14.46
CA PRO A 162 9.77 -8.83 14.46
C PRO A 162 11.17 -8.43 13.95
N PRO A 163 11.30 -7.36 13.13
CA PRO A 163 12.59 -6.80 12.73
C PRO A 163 13.23 -5.94 13.83
N LEU A 164 12.45 -5.55 14.84
CA LEU A 164 12.83 -4.76 16.01
C LEU A 164 12.25 -5.43 17.26
N GLN A 165 12.75 -5.07 18.42
CA GLN A 165 12.23 -5.61 19.67
C GLN A 165 12.07 -4.52 20.74
N GLY A 166 11.08 -4.70 21.62
CA GLY A 166 10.79 -3.74 22.68
C GLY A 166 10.38 -2.37 22.13
N GLY A 167 10.04 -1.44 23.01
CA GLY A 167 9.63 -0.09 22.62
C GLY A 167 8.30 -0.05 21.87
N ARG A 168 7.93 1.15 21.44
CA ARG A 168 6.80 1.40 20.55
C ARG A 168 7.30 1.94 19.22
N TRP A 169 6.59 1.57 18.16
CA TRP A 169 6.97 1.89 16.79
C TRP A 169 5.73 2.34 16.04
N LEU A 170 5.77 3.54 15.44
CA LEU A 170 4.78 3.94 14.46
C LEU A 170 5.08 3.18 13.17
N ALA A 171 4.10 2.42 12.66
CA ALA A 171 4.14 1.81 11.34
C ALA A 171 3.67 2.85 10.31
N HIS A 172 4.61 3.68 9.85
CA HIS A 172 4.36 4.79 8.93
C HIS A 172 4.50 4.34 7.48
N GLU A 173 3.84 5.05 6.56
CA GLU A 173 3.83 4.76 5.11
C GLU A 173 3.44 3.32 4.75
N GLY A 174 2.72 2.66 5.64
CA GLY A 174 2.28 1.28 5.48
C GLY A 174 1.18 1.08 4.42
N PRO A 175 0.80 -0.19 4.17
CA PRO A 175 -0.25 -0.50 3.22
C PRO A 175 -1.61 0.04 3.64
N GLY A 176 -2.50 0.28 2.65
CA GLY A 176 -3.82 0.89 2.85
C GLY A 176 -3.88 2.39 2.52
N ALA A 177 -2.75 3.03 2.24
CA ALA A 177 -2.64 4.43 1.85
C ALA A 177 -2.02 4.55 0.45
N ALA A 178 -2.86 4.64 -0.60
CA ALA A 178 -2.37 4.75 -1.99
C ALA A 178 -1.54 6.01 -2.25
N GLN A 179 -1.65 7.02 -1.38
CA GLN A 179 -0.87 8.25 -1.47
C GLN A 179 0.51 8.11 -0.81
N SER A 180 0.77 7.04 -0.06
CA SER A 180 2.09 6.82 0.53
C SER A 180 3.16 6.76 -0.55
N HIS A 181 4.36 7.21 -0.22
CA HIS A 181 5.49 7.12 -1.15
C HIS A 181 5.98 5.67 -1.33
N HIS A 182 5.46 4.72 -0.57
CA HIS A 182 5.69 3.29 -0.78
C HIS A 182 4.76 2.72 -1.85
N TRP A 183 3.49 2.50 -1.53
CA TRP A 183 2.56 1.91 -2.50
C TRP A 183 2.23 2.88 -3.65
N GLY A 184 2.14 4.18 -3.38
CA GLY A 184 1.87 5.18 -4.41
C GLY A 184 2.99 5.37 -5.43
N SER A 185 4.19 4.83 -5.21
CA SER A 185 5.34 4.96 -6.10
C SER A 185 5.43 3.84 -7.12
N LEU A 186 5.34 4.22 -8.40
CA LEU A 186 5.58 3.34 -9.53
C LEU A 186 7.04 3.49 -9.98
N VAL A 187 7.77 2.38 -10.06
CA VAL A 187 9.18 2.34 -10.48
C VAL A 187 9.26 1.74 -11.88
N ALA A 188 9.61 2.58 -12.85
CA ALA A 188 9.77 2.19 -14.25
C ALA A 188 11.27 2.08 -14.58
N VAL A 189 11.79 0.87 -14.68
CA VAL A 189 13.20 0.60 -14.98
C VAL A 189 13.31 -0.57 -15.94
N ASN A 190 14.12 -0.43 -16.99
CA ASN A 190 14.45 -1.47 -17.97
C ASN A 190 13.21 -2.16 -18.60
N GLY A 191 12.12 -1.40 -18.81
CA GLY A 191 10.89 -1.91 -19.43
C GLY A 191 9.87 -2.50 -18.46
N ASP A 192 10.24 -2.71 -17.20
CA ASP A 192 9.33 -3.14 -16.13
C ASP A 192 8.73 -1.93 -15.42
N LEU A 193 7.45 -2.00 -15.06
CA LEU A 193 6.77 -1.07 -14.18
C LEU A 193 6.31 -1.85 -12.95
N THR A 194 6.93 -1.59 -11.81
CA THR A 194 6.78 -2.38 -10.57
C THR A 194 6.54 -1.47 -9.37
N ILE A 195 6.11 -2.04 -8.24
CA ILE A 195 6.02 -1.36 -6.95
C ILE A 195 6.77 -2.19 -5.90
N PRO A 196 8.09 -2.00 -5.78
CA PRO A 196 8.91 -2.75 -4.84
C PRO A 196 8.46 -2.60 -3.39
N GLN A 197 7.96 -1.42 -3.04
CA GLN A 197 7.61 -1.00 -1.68
C GLN A 197 6.12 -1.17 -1.34
N ARG A 198 5.32 -1.89 -2.15
CA ARG A 198 3.85 -2.00 -1.97
C ARG A 198 3.42 -2.32 -0.54
N PHE A 199 4.20 -3.12 0.19
CA PHE A 199 3.92 -3.54 1.56
C PHE A 199 5.02 -3.12 2.54
N ALA A 200 5.81 -2.12 2.19
CA ALA A 200 6.87 -1.61 3.06
C ALA A 200 6.28 -0.89 4.27
N LEU A 201 7.07 -0.86 5.33
CA LEU A 201 6.80 -0.11 6.56
C LEU A 201 8.03 0.71 6.92
N ASP A 202 7.83 1.96 7.26
CA ASP A 202 8.79 2.79 7.96
C ASP A 202 8.50 2.73 9.47
N LEU A 203 9.33 1.99 10.20
CA LEU A 203 9.16 1.80 11.64
C LEU A 203 9.90 2.91 12.39
N VAL A 204 9.15 3.91 12.83
CA VAL A 204 9.66 5.07 13.58
C VAL A 204 9.52 4.79 15.07
N GLY A 205 10.61 4.86 15.84
CA GLY A 205 10.54 4.66 17.29
C GLY A 205 9.84 5.82 17.99
N VAL A 206 8.88 5.51 18.88
CA VAL A 206 8.14 6.52 19.65
C VAL A 206 8.18 6.26 21.17
N ASP A 207 8.07 7.34 21.95
CA ASP A 207 7.94 7.27 23.39
C ASP A 207 6.51 6.84 23.83
N GLU A 208 6.25 6.76 25.13
CA GLU A 208 4.94 6.40 25.67
C GLU A 208 3.82 7.39 25.31
N ARG A 209 4.18 8.57 24.85
CA ARG A 209 3.27 9.63 24.40
C ARG A 209 3.16 9.74 22.88
N GLY A 210 3.73 8.78 22.14
CA GLY A 210 3.73 8.76 20.69
C GLY A 210 4.78 9.68 20.03
N ARG A 211 5.70 10.30 20.75
CA ARG A 211 6.64 11.24 20.16
C ARG A 211 7.92 10.55 19.69
N ALA A 212 8.32 10.83 18.47
CA ALA A 212 9.57 10.32 17.91
C ALA A 212 10.81 10.99 18.51
N VAL A 213 10.68 12.23 18.94
CA VAL A 213 11.80 13.03 19.50
C VAL A 213 11.66 13.12 21.02
N ARG A 214 12.78 12.93 21.71
CA ARG A 214 12.83 12.96 23.17
C ARG A 214 12.45 14.33 23.72
N PRO A 215 11.78 14.43 24.90
CA PRO A 215 11.26 15.69 25.44
C PRO A 215 12.33 16.72 25.81
N THR A 216 13.58 16.30 25.88
CA THR A 216 14.72 17.20 26.15
C THR A 216 15.07 18.09 24.98
N THR A 217 14.61 17.76 23.77
CA THR A 217 14.85 18.50 22.54
C THR A 217 13.79 19.58 22.37
N ARG A 218 14.23 20.85 22.27
CA ARG A 218 13.33 22.00 22.15
C ARG A 218 13.16 22.50 20.71
N ASP A 219 14.13 22.18 19.85
CA ASP A 219 14.16 22.62 18.45
C ASP A 219 14.16 21.40 17.51
N LEU A 220 13.04 21.16 16.84
CA LEU A 220 12.89 20.05 15.91
C LEU A 220 13.76 20.20 14.65
N GLN A 221 14.05 21.44 14.25
CA GLN A 221 14.86 21.72 13.05
C GLN A 221 16.36 21.45 13.24
N HIS A 222 16.82 21.32 14.49
CA HIS A 222 18.22 21.10 14.81
C HIS A 222 18.42 19.89 15.72
N THR A 223 17.66 18.80 15.46
CA THR A 223 17.81 17.55 16.20
C THR A 223 19.09 16.80 15.81
N ARG A 224 19.66 16.08 16.77
CA ARG A 224 20.69 15.06 16.54
C ARG A 224 20.03 13.69 16.45
N HIS A 225 20.68 12.74 15.81
CA HIS A 225 20.18 11.36 15.74
C HIS A 225 19.86 10.79 17.14
N SER A 226 20.70 11.08 18.16
CA SER A 226 20.48 10.62 19.54
C SER A 226 19.22 11.19 20.20
N ASP A 227 18.65 12.25 19.66
CA ASP A 227 17.41 12.84 20.17
C ASP A 227 16.17 12.03 19.75
N TRP A 228 16.33 11.13 18.78
CA TRP A 228 15.26 10.26 18.27
C TRP A 228 15.16 8.96 19.06
N VAL A 229 13.94 8.57 19.41
CA VAL A 229 13.66 7.43 20.29
C VAL A 229 14.17 6.11 19.71
N GLY A 230 13.97 5.87 18.41
CA GLY A 230 14.34 4.63 17.73
C GLY A 230 15.79 4.53 17.28
N TYR A 231 16.57 5.65 17.31
CA TYR A 231 17.93 5.65 16.79
C TYR A 231 18.84 4.66 17.51
N ALA A 232 19.64 3.92 16.73
CA ALA A 232 20.55 2.86 17.19
C ALA A 232 19.87 1.62 17.81
N ALA A 233 18.55 1.48 17.69
CA ALA A 233 17.88 0.24 18.08
C ALA A 233 18.41 -0.97 17.29
N PRO A 234 18.56 -2.14 17.91
CA PRO A 234 19.01 -3.35 17.21
C PRO A 234 18.01 -3.77 16.12
N VAL A 235 18.50 -3.97 14.89
CA VAL A 235 17.74 -4.52 13.77
C VAL A 235 18.01 -6.01 13.67
N LEU A 236 16.94 -6.82 13.59
CA LEU A 236 16.97 -8.28 13.73
C LEU A 236 16.53 -8.98 12.45
N ALA A 237 17.10 -10.16 12.19
CA ALA A 237 16.64 -11.04 11.13
C ALA A 237 15.22 -11.55 11.43
N VAL A 238 14.28 -11.31 10.52
CA VAL A 238 12.86 -11.73 10.67
C VAL A 238 12.63 -13.22 10.49
N ALA A 239 13.60 -13.91 9.90
CA ALA A 239 13.61 -15.37 9.65
C ALA A 239 15.05 -15.86 9.52
N ASP A 240 15.24 -17.17 9.51
CA ASP A 240 16.48 -17.77 9.03
C ASP A 240 16.68 -17.42 7.56
N GLY A 241 17.94 -17.22 7.14
CA GLY A 241 18.18 -16.85 5.76
C GLY A 241 19.65 -16.74 5.38
N ILE A 242 19.87 -16.30 4.15
CA ILE A 242 21.22 -16.06 3.59
C ILE A 242 21.29 -14.57 3.19
N VAL A 243 22.28 -13.88 3.69
CA VAL A 243 22.58 -12.50 3.30
C VAL A 243 22.96 -12.47 1.81
N ARG A 244 22.21 -11.72 1.00
CA ARG A 244 22.45 -11.60 -0.44
C ARG A 244 23.15 -10.31 -0.82
N ALA A 245 22.82 -9.22 -0.16
CA ALA A 245 23.46 -7.93 -0.39
C ALA A 245 23.66 -7.19 0.93
N VAL A 246 24.71 -6.40 0.97
CA VAL A 246 25.04 -5.48 2.08
C VAL A 246 25.70 -4.25 1.50
N ARG A 247 25.30 -3.10 1.99
CA ARG A 247 26.03 -1.85 1.82
C ARG A 247 26.20 -1.19 3.19
N ASP A 248 27.41 -0.74 3.50
CA ASP A 248 27.72 0.02 4.70
C ASP A 248 28.67 1.18 4.34
N GLY A 249 28.83 2.14 5.25
CA GLY A 249 29.76 3.26 5.10
C GLY A 249 29.16 4.50 4.45
N GLN A 250 27.88 4.50 4.02
CA GLN A 250 27.21 5.73 3.60
C GLN A 250 26.96 6.60 4.84
N PRO A 251 27.40 7.88 4.84
CA PRO A 251 27.18 8.78 5.97
C PRO A 251 25.69 9.05 6.19
N GLU A 252 25.35 9.33 7.44
CA GLU A 252 24.03 9.81 7.84
C GLU A 252 24.04 11.36 7.81
N HIS A 253 22.96 11.96 7.36
CA HIS A 253 22.78 13.41 7.37
C HIS A 253 21.86 13.83 8.54
N PRO A 254 21.88 15.12 8.94
CA PRO A 254 21.07 15.59 10.06
C PRO A 254 19.57 15.34 9.82
N PRO A 255 18.81 14.93 10.84
CA PRO A 255 17.37 14.71 10.72
C PRO A 255 16.62 15.96 10.26
N LEU A 256 15.53 15.74 9.51
CA LEU A 256 14.63 16.78 8.97
C LEU A 256 15.31 17.80 8.04
N THR A 257 16.50 17.49 7.54
CA THR A 257 17.12 18.30 6.48
C THR A 257 16.66 17.85 5.10
N ALA A 258 16.73 18.77 4.13
CA ALA A 258 16.38 18.46 2.73
C ALA A 258 17.23 17.29 2.22
N GLN A 259 16.55 16.31 1.63
CA GLN A 259 17.19 15.14 1.03
C GLN A 259 17.66 15.50 -0.38
N PRO A 260 18.86 15.06 -0.80
CA PRO A 260 19.21 15.10 -2.21
C PRO A 260 18.29 14.14 -2.98
N GLU A 261 17.96 14.50 -4.23
CA GLU A 261 17.28 13.56 -5.12
C GLU A 261 18.08 12.27 -5.24
N PRO A 262 17.44 11.10 -5.22
CA PRO A 262 18.12 9.82 -5.38
C PRO A 262 18.91 9.78 -6.69
N SER A 263 20.16 9.38 -6.64
CA SER A 263 21.01 9.24 -7.83
C SER A 263 20.53 8.17 -8.82
N SER A 264 19.71 7.22 -8.34
CA SER A 264 19.12 6.15 -9.12
C SER A 264 17.92 5.54 -8.37
N LEU A 265 17.02 4.90 -9.13
CA LEU A 265 15.91 4.10 -8.58
C LEU A 265 16.37 2.66 -8.29
N THR A 266 17.44 2.52 -7.54
CA THR A 266 18.02 1.25 -7.11
C THR A 266 18.18 1.26 -5.58
N ALA A 267 18.45 0.11 -4.99
CA ALA A 267 18.75 0.02 -3.57
C ALA A 267 19.91 0.96 -3.18
N ASP A 268 20.94 1.07 -4.02
CA ASP A 268 22.08 1.94 -3.78
C ASP A 268 21.73 3.44 -3.78
N GLY A 269 20.75 3.84 -4.58
CA GLY A 269 20.29 5.24 -4.64
C GLY A 269 19.34 5.62 -3.52
N LEU A 270 18.59 4.66 -2.98
CA LEU A 270 17.47 4.91 -2.06
C LEU A 270 17.75 4.45 -0.64
N PHE A 271 18.23 3.21 -0.45
CA PHE A 271 18.28 2.55 0.87
C PHE A 271 19.40 3.00 1.80
N GLY A 272 20.43 3.69 1.28
CA GLY A 272 21.58 4.07 2.09
C GLY A 272 22.40 2.84 2.50
N ASN A 273 22.62 2.64 3.80
CA ASN A 273 23.19 1.42 4.34
C ASN A 273 22.06 0.39 4.51
N TYR A 274 22.27 -0.82 4.00
CA TYR A 274 21.21 -1.82 3.97
C TYR A 274 21.74 -3.26 4.08
N VAL A 275 20.83 -4.15 4.44
CA VAL A 275 21.00 -5.61 4.36
C VAL A 275 19.81 -6.18 3.59
N VAL A 276 20.07 -7.06 2.62
CA VAL A 276 19.07 -7.87 1.93
C VAL A 276 19.27 -9.33 2.31
N LEU A 277 18.25 -9.96 2.86
CA LEU A 277 18.25 -11.32 3.35
C LEU A 277 17.30 -12.18 2.52
N GLU A 278 17.78 -13.21 1.83
CA GLU A 278 16.91 -14.22 1.23
C GLU A 278 16.43 -15.19 2.31
N ILE A 279 15.12 -15.14 2.59
CA ILE A 279 14.50 -15.94 3.66
C ILE A 279 13.76 -17.17 3.14
N SER A 280 13.50 -17.23 1.84
CA SER A 280 12.98 -18.36 1.10
C SER A 280 13.38 -18.19 -0.37
N PRO A 281 13.42 -19.25 -1.19
CA PRO A 281 13.71 -19.08 -2.62
C PRO A 281 12.80 -18.04 -3.29
N GLY A 282 13.41 -16.96 -3.82
CA GLY A 282 12.68 -15.85 -4.45
C GLY A 282 11.94 -14.92 -3.49
N VAL A 283 12.23 -14.95 -2.19
CA VAL A 283 11.66 -14.04 -1.19
C VAL A 283 12.78 -13.34 -0.41
N PHE A 284 12.82 -12.02 -0.51
CA PHE A 284 13.89 -11.20 0.02
C PHE A 284 13.35 -10.18 1.01
N ALA A 285 13.95 -10.17 2.22
CA ALA A 285 13.69 -9.17 3.25
C ALA A 285 14.76 -8.09 3.17
N SER A 286 14.36 -6.84 2.95
CA SER A 286 15.25 -5.68 2.91
C SER A 286 15.08 -4.84 4.17
N TYR A 287 16.23 -4.44 4.74
CA TYR A 287 16.37 -3.59 5.90
C TYR A 287 17.20 -2.39 5.49
N ALA A 288 16.62 -1.21 5.46
CA ALA A 288 17.29 -0.02 4.92
C ALA A 288 17.42 1.10 5.95
N HIS A 289 18.13 2.17 5.55
CA HIS A 289 18.48 3.35 6.35
C HIS A 289 19.27 3.00 7.61
N LEU A 290 20.08 1.95 7.54
CA LEU A 290 20.84 1.47 8.70
C LEU A 290 21.92 2.45 9.10
N ARG A 291 22.26 2.46 10.39
CA ARG A 291 23.30 3.30 10.97
C ARG A 291 24.66 2.95 10.37
N THR A 292 25.41 3.97 9.99
CA THR A 292 26.76 3.84 9.42
C THR A 292 27.68 3.07 10.36
N GLY A 293 28.37 2.07 9.81
CA GLY A 293 29.34 1.23 10.53
C GLY A 293 28.72 0.25 11.52
N SER A 294 27.39 0.04 11.45
CA SER A 294 26.68 -0.85 12.41
C SER A 294 26.40 -2.26 11.88
N ILE A 295 26.61 -2.53 10.59
CA ILE A 295 26.28 -3.82 9.98
C ILE A 295 27.23 -4.90 10.46
N LYS A 296 26.66 -6.03 10.91
CA LYS A 296 27.38 -7.14 11.57
C LYS A 296 27.50 -8.39 10.69
N VAL A 297 26.95 -8.34 9.48
CA VAL A 297 26.85 -9.49 8.57
C VAL A 297 27.46 -9.17 7.22
N LYS A 298 27.75 -10.21 6.43
CA LYS A 298 28.35 -10.07 5.10
C LYS A 298 27.63 -10.96 4.08
N PRO A 299 27.70 -10.62 2.78
CA PRO A 299 27.12 -11.45 1.72
C PRO A 299 27.57 -12.91 1.81
N GLY A 300 26.63 -13.85 1.59
CA GLY A 300 26.83 -15.29 1.71
C GLY A 300 26.70 -15.84 3.13
N GLN A 301 26.66 -15.02 4.16
CA GLN A 301 26.51 -15.46 5.54
C GLN A 301 25.10 -15.99 5.79
N ARG A 302 25.00 -17.14 6.48
CA ARG A 302 23.74 -17.63 7.05
C ARG A 302 23.47 -16.91 8.37
N VAL A 303 22.22 -16.52 8.57
CA VAL A 303 21.74 -15.90 9.80
C VAL A 303 20.56 -16.66 10.33
N GLN A 304 20.36 -16.59 11.65
CA GLN A 304 19.20 -17.17 12.31
C GLN A 304 18.17 -16.08 12.64
N ARG A 305 16.91 -16.46 12.67
CA ARG A 305 15.81 -15.60 13.12
C ARG A 305 16.17 -14.94 14.45
N GLY A 306 16.00 -13.61 14.51
CA GLY A 306 16.30 -12.82 15.68
C GLY A 306 17.78 -12.49 15.87
N GLN A 307 18.68 -12.95 15.02
CA GLN A 307 20.08 -12.51 15.04
C GLN A 307 20.17 -11.01 14.72
N ALA A 308 20.97 -10.26 15.48
CA ALA A 308 21.20 -8.85 15.21
C ALA A 308 22.01 -8.69 13.90
N LEU A 309 21.44 -7.93 12.98
CA LEU A 309 22.02 -7.62 11.66
C LEU A 309 22.78 -6.29 11.67
N ALA A 310 22.20 -5.26 12.32
CA ALA A 310 22.69 -3.89 12.30
C ALA A 310 22.02 -3.07 13.40
N GLN A 311 22.11 -1.73 13.29
CA GLN A 311 21.32 -0.78 14.08
C GLN A 311 20.50 0.14 13.17
N LEU A 312 19.32 0.54 13.63
CA LEU A 312 18.47 1.55 13.00
C LEU A 312 19.22 2.89 12.92
N GLY A 313 19.17 3.53 11.76
CA GLY A 313 19.86 4.79 11.49
C GLY A 313 19.04 5.73 10.62
N GLN A 314 19.74 6.52 9.78
CA GLN A 314 19.15 7.52 8.87
C GLN A 314 20.00 7.70 7.61
N SER A 315 20.65 6.68 7.10
CA SER A 315 21.42 6.79 5.86
C SER A 315 20.51 6.72 4.62
N GLY A 316 20.96 7.26 3.49
CA GLY A 316 20.23 7.22 2.22
C GLY A 316 19.11 8.24 2.13
N ASN A 317 18.04 7.91 1.38
CA ASN A 317 16.90 8.79 1.19
C ASN A 317 15.90 8.65 2.36
N SER A 318 16.25 9.24 3.49
CA SER A 318 15.51 9.15 4.75
C SER A 318 15.42 10.53 5.41
N ALA A 319 14.21 11.00 5.73
CA ALA A 319 13.99 12.29 6.38
C ALA A 319 14.34 12.28 7.87
N ALA A 320 14.18 11.14 8.54
CA ALA A 320 14.36 10.99 9.98
C ALA A 320 14.77 9.56 10.34
N PRO A 321 15.35 9.30 11.53
CA PRO A 321 15.69 7.94 11.95
C PRO A 321 14.51 6.99 11.99
N HIS A 322 14.52 5.95 11.13
CA HIS A 322 13.54 4.88 11.09
C HIS A 322 14.17 3.61 10.49
N LEU A 323 13.48 2.50 10.61
CA LEU A 323 13.80 1.29 9.86
C LEU A 323 12.79 1.15 8.72
N HIS A 324 13.26 1.29 7.48
CA HIS A 324 12.50 0.85 6.32
C HIS A 324 12.61 -0.67 6.20
N PHE A 325 11.48 -1.35 6.17
CA PHE A 325 11.39 -2.81 6.06
C PHE A 325 10.39 -3.23 4.99
N GLN A 326 10.80 -4.14 4.10
CA GLN A 326 9.94 -4.71 3.06
C GLN A 326 10.28 -6.15 2.74
N LEU A 327 9.31 -6.89 2.16
CA LEU A 327 9.57 -8.09 1.38
C LEU A 327 9.39 -7.82 -0.12
N SER A 328 10.25 -8.45 -0.93
CA SER A 328 10.17 -8.38 -2.39
C SER A 328 10.52 -9.73 -3.04
N ASN A 329 10.15 -9.88 -4.32
CA ASN A 329 10.39 -11.11 -5.09
C ASN A 329 11.77 -11.15 -5.77
N LYS A 330 12.59 -10.11 -5.64
CA LYS A 330 13.99 -10.06 -6.10
C LYS A 330 14.88 -9.38 -5.05
N ALA A 331 16.17 -9.67 -5.11
CA ALA A 331 17.16 -9.05 -4.22
C ALA A 331 17.44 -7.57 -4.54
N THR A 332 17.08 -7.13 -5.75
CA THR A 332 17.21 -5.74 -6.21
C THR A 332 15.95 -4.94 -5.91
N PHE A 333 16.08 -3.63 -5.78
CA PHE A 333 14.93 -2.72 -5.66
C PHE A 333 14.21 -2.61 -7.02
N GLU A 334 14.98 -2.26 -8.06
CA GLU A 334 14.49 -2.11 -9.42
C GLU A 334 13.98 -3.44 -10.01
N GLY A 335 12.83 -3.37 -10.67
CA GLY A 335 12.18 -4.51 -11.31
C GLY A 335 11.70 -5.60 -10.34
N SER A 336 11.70 -5.34 -9.02
CA SER A 336 11.09 -6.22 -8.03
C SER A 336 9.65 -5.81 -7.72
N GLU A 337 8.87 -6.73 -7.17
CA GLU A 337 7.53 -6.51 -6.66
C GLU A 337 7.48 -6.75 -5.16
N GLY A 338 6.82 -5.85 -4.45
CA GLY A 338 6.53 -6.02 -3.04
C GLY A 338 5.61 -7.22 -2.78
N ILE A 339 5.99 -8.06 -1.83
CA ILE A 339 5.24 -9.25 -1.42
C ILE A 339 4.60 -8.98 -0.06
N PRO A 340 3.29 -9.28 0.14
CA PRO A 340 2.68 -9.14 1.45
C PRO A 340 3.25 -10.15 2.44
N TYR A 341 3.29 -9.76 3.69
CA TYR A 341 3.73 -10.57 4.82
C TYR A 341 2.86 -10.24 6.05
N VAL A 342 3.03 -11.00 7.12
CA VAL A 342 2.41 -10.71 8.42
C VAL A 342 3.47 -10.89 9.51
N PHE A 343 3.34 -10.16 10.61
CA PHE A 343 4.14 -10.45 11.80
C PHE A 343 3.44 -11.48 12.68
N GLN A 344 4.22 -12.38 13.28
CA GLN A 344 3.70 -13.43 14.15
C GLN A 344 2.94 -12.89 15.35
N ALA A 345 3.43 -11.78 15.92
CA ALA A 345 2.78 -11.10 17.04
C ALA A 345 3.23 -9.65 17.17
N PHE A 346 2.31 -8.78 17.56
CA PHE A 346 2.55 -7.42 18.04
C PHE A 346 1.33 -6.95 18.85
N ASP A 347 1.50 -5.93 19.68
CA ASP A 347 0.41 -5.19 20.31
C ASP A 347 0.11 -3.93 19.50
N ASP A 348 -1.16 -3.65 19.26
CA ASP A 348 -1.66 -2.49 18.53
C ASP A 348 -2.24 -1.47 19.53
N PHE A 349 -1.74 -0.23 19.52
CA PHE A 349 -2.16 0.87 20.39
C PHE A 349 -3.05 1.91 19.70
N GLY A 350 -3.41 1.67 18.46
CA GLY A 350 -4.25 2.54 17.65
C GLY A 350 -3.47 3.54 16.79
N PRO A 351 -4.23 4.38 16.05
CA PRO A 351 -3.68 5.29 15.07
C PRO A 351 -2.95 6.48 15.70
N GLU A 352 -1.94 6.98 15.01
CA GLU A 352 -1.20 8.19 15.34
C GLU A 352 -0.86 8.96 14.04
N SER A 353 -1.10 10.26 14.02
CA SER A 353 -0.77 11.10 12.87
C SER A 353 0.67 11.60 12.93
N GLU A 354 1.24 11.94 11.77
CA GLU A 354 2.56 12.58 11.68
C GLU A 354 2.66 13.86 12.53
N ALA A 355 1.60 14.67 12.61
CA ALA A 355 1.57 15.86 13.46
C ALA A 355 1.74 15.50 14.95
N GLN A 356 1.11 14.44 15.41
CA GLN A 356 1.24 13.94 16.80
C GLN A 356 2.64 13.38 17.06
N LEU A 357 3.25 12.73 16.07
CA LEU A 357 4.62 12.21 16.13
C LEU A 357 5.64 13.31 16.52
N PHE A 358 5.42 14.54 16.06
CA PHE A 358 6.24 15.71 16.38
C PHE A 358 5.69 16.55 17.55
N GLY A 359 4.65 16.07 18.25
CA GLY A 359 4.04 16.79 19.36
C GLY A 359 3.26 18.03 18.92
N GLN A 360 2.78 18.04 17.67
CA GLN A 360 1.92 19.09 17.10
C GLN A 360 0.45 18.66 17.18
N GLY A 361 -0.44 19.63 17.38
CA GLY A 361 -1.87 19.35 17.53
C GLY A 361 -2.22 18.68 18.85
N ASP A 362 -3.29 17.87 18.85
CA ASP A 362 -3.74 17.14 20.02
C ASP A 362 -2.76 16.02 20.40
N ALA A 363 -2.46 15.90 21.70
CA ALA A 363 -1.59 14.84 22.18
C ALA A 363 -2.16 13.46 21.83
N TRP A 364 -1.31 12.59 21.29
CA TRP A 364 -1.68 11.19 21.06
C TRP A 364 -2.10 10.52 22.36
N LYS A 365 -3.17 9.75 22.30
CA LYS A 365 -3.69 8.97 23.42
C LYS A 365 -3.64 7.49 23.03
N PRO A 366 -2.74 6.70 23.65
CA PRO A 366 -2.69 5.28 23.36
C PRO A 366 -4.02 4.62 23.68
N GLY A 367 -4.48 3.78 22.78
CA GLY A 367 -5.54 2.83 23.06
C GLY A 367 -5.09 1.76 24.07
N VAL A 368 -6.02 0.94 24.52
CA VAL A 368 -5.68 -0.31 25.23
C VAL A 368 -4.96 -1.21 24.23
N ALA A 369 -3.83 -1.77 24.61
CA ALA A 369 -3.06 -2.69 23.79
C ALA A 369 -3.94 -3.85 23.30
N VAL A 370 -4.07 -4.01 21.99
CA VAL A 370 -4.79 -5.10 21.36
C VAL A 370 -3.78 -6.09 20.77
N PRO A 371 -3.65 -7.29 21.35
CA PRO A 371 -2.76 -8.31 20.80
C PRO A 371 -3.18 -8.70 19.38
N ARG A 372 -2.24 -8.68 18.45
CA ARG A 372 -2.40 -9.08 17.06
C ARG A 372 -1.49 -10.25 16.75
N GLY A 373 -1.99 -11.22 16.00
CA GLY A 373 -1.21 -12.39 15.56
C GLY A 373 -1.43 -12.71 14.11
N ASN A 374 -0.35 -12.93 13.37
CA ASN A 374 -0.38 -13.16 11.92
C ASN A 374 -1.13 -12.08 11.14
N GLN A 375 -0.82 -10.83 11.47
CA GLN A 375 -1.38 -9.64 10.82
C GLN A 375 -0.26 -8.71 10.37
N LEU A 376 -0.54 -7.89 9.34
CA LEU A 376 0.33 -6.82 8.88
C LEU A 376 -0.15 -5.50 9.50
N PRO A 377 0.72 -4.75 10.20
CA PRO A 377 0.39 -3.38 10.61
C PRO A 377 -0.01 -2.54 9.39
N LEU A 378 -1.15 -1.88 9.47
CA LEU A 378 -1.60 -0.93 8.44
C LEU A 378 -1.00 0.45 8.70
N ASN A 379 -1.23 1.38 7.75
CA ASN A 379 -0.65 2.72 7.81
C ASN A 379 -1.00 3.47 9.09
N ASP A 380 -0.01 4.16 9.66
CA ASP A 380 -0.11 5.11 10.77
C ASP A 380 -0.72 4.52 12.05
N ILE A 381 -0.34 3.30 12.42
CA ILE A 381 -0.66 2.73 13.72
C ILE A 381 0.59 2.56 14.60
N VAL A 382 0.44 2.78 15.90
CA VAL A 382 1.50 2.51 16.88
C VAL A 382 1.43 1.07 17.33
N ILE A 383 2.53 0.37 17.21
CA ILE A 383 2.66 -1.03 17.60
C ILE A 383 3.78 -1.23 18.62
N ALA A 384 3.75 -2.33 19.34
CA ALA A 384 4.89 -2.82 20.11
C ALA A 384 5.15 -4.29 19.78
N PHE A 385 6.40 -4.63 19.52
CA PHE A 385 6.79 -6.02 19.38
C PHE A 385 7.06 -6.65 20.75
N PRO A 386 6.75 -7.94 20.93
CA PRO A 386 6.98 -8.60 22.21
C PRO A 386 8.47 -8.57 22.59
N PRO A 387 8.80 -8.42 23.89
CA PRO A 387 10.17 -8.62 24.35
C PRO A 387 10.60 -10.07 24.07
N ARG A 388 11.90 -10.27 23.93
CA ARG A 388 12.48 -11.62 23.80
C ARG A 388 12.43 -12.36 25.12
#